data_fc3614905931dcf6f8cf1603f25e6b4f
#
_entry.id   fc3614905931dcf6f8cf1603f25e6b4f
#
_cell.length_a   1.000
_cell.length_b   1.000
_cell.length_c   1.000
_cell.angle_alpha   90.00
_cell.angle_beta   90.00
_cell.angle_gamma   90.00
#
_symmetry.space_group_name_H-M   'P 1'
#
loop_
_entity.id
_entity.type
_entity.pdbx_description
1 polymer ?
#
loop_
_entity_poly.entity_id
_entity_poly.type
_entity_poly.pdbx_seq_one_letter_code
_entity_poly.pdbx_strand_id
1 'polypeptide(L)'
;MSPIRQLRSLSELEELALSKVPGGDFGGDSWREGLDVLFNAIRNEAHINRIGVRALEASIDQFLVNRLQINQWYRDHPEIEDETIAMPVFSVGMVRTGTTALSYLLDQDPENRSLIHWQAMAPCPPPETTHLHDDPRIAEIEKKMPLTGMATAKKEMIELLADGPAECLHLLGMEFKSGHFEGMFNIPSYHDWLFATDLRPAYHWHKRALKLLQWRAPTKRWMLKYPSHTMALPAILDTYPNAKFIATHRDPARSIVSVCSLVHQGAGALWETTDFAYLGRQWTKIVEEQLKRMIAFRDAGHDHLFFDLHNDELVREPMGSIERFAFYDLAQKAYCIVQTGERRFYGDFVFKKGVIAP
;
A
#
# COMPACT_ATOMS: atom_id res chain seq x y z
N MET A 1 -6.24 34.23 5.43
CA MET A 1 -5.84 33.25 6.49
C MET A 1 -5.28 32.03 5.78
N SER A 2 -4.11 31.55 6.20
CA SER A 2 -3.54 30.31 5.64
C SER A 2 -4.52 29.15 5.84
N PRO A 3 -4.77 28.30 4.83
CA PRO A 3 -5.68 27.16 4.91
C PRO A 3 -5.39 26.22 6.10
N ILE A 4 -4.13 26.05 6.45
CA ILE A 4 -3.67 25.24 7.59
C ILE A 4 -4.27 25.70 8.95
N ARG A 5 -4.64 26.97 9.10
CA ARG A 5 -5.32 27.45 10.33
C ARG A 5 -6.76 26.93 10.47
N GLN A 6 -7.30 26.30 9.42
CA GLN A 6 -8.63 25.69 9.41
C GLN A 6 -8.58 24.19 9.70
N LEU A 7 -7.37 23.61 9.84
CA LEU A 7 -7.17 22.20 10.19
C LEU A 7 -7.68 21.96 11.62
N ARG A 8 -8.57 20.98 11.78
CA ARG A 8 -9.05 20.52 13.09
C ARG A 8 -7.88 20.10 13.97
N SER A 9 -8.05 20.19 15.28
CA SER A 9 -7.13 19.63 16.25
C SER A 9 -7.18 18.09 16.22
N LEU A 10 -6.15 17.45 16.76
CA LEU A 10 -6.14 15.99 16.86
C LEU A 10 -7.32 15.48 17.70
N SER A 11 -7.63 16.14 18.81
CA SER A 11 -8.78 15.78 19.66
C SER A 11 -10.10 15.84 18.90
N GLU A 12 -10.32 16.90 18.09
CA GLU A 12 -11.54 17.00 17.26
C GLU A 12 -11.62 15.91 16.20
N LEU A 13 -10.48 15.47 15.62
CA LEU A 13 -10.44 14.36 14.66
C LEU A 13 -10.70 13.02 15.35
N GLU A 14 -10.15 12.79 16.55
CA GLU A 14 -10.41 11.60 17.36
C GLU A 14 -11.89 11.54 17.79
N GLU A 15 -12.45 12.64 18.28
CA GLU A 15 -13.88 12.74 18.66
C GLU A 15 -14.80 12.48 17.45
N LEU A 16 -14.44 13.02 16.27
CA LEU A 16 -15.19 12.79 15.04
C LEU A 16 -15.18 11.30 14.66
N ALA A 17 -14.04 10.62 14.74
CA ALA A 17 -13.95 9.19 14.47
C ALA A 17 -14.76 8.37 15.49
N LEU A 18 -14.65 8.68 16.79
CA LEU A 18 -15.44 8.04 17.86
C LEU A 18 -16.96 8.24 17.67
N SER A 19 -17.39 9.40 17.18
CA SER A 19 -18.80 9.64 16.90
C SER A 19 -19.37 8.73 15.81
N LYS A 20 -18.53 8.24 14.91
CA LYS A 20 -18.90 7.30 13.83
C LYS A 20 -18.88 5.84 14.27
N VAL A 21 -18.14 5.52 15.32
CA VAL A 21 -18.04 4.17 15.89
C VAL A 21 -18.32 4.25 17.39
N PRO A 22 -19.60 4.37 17.81
CA PRO A 22 -19.96 4.49 19.22
C PRO A 22 -19.45 3.31 20.05
N GLY A 23 -18.81 3.59 21.19
CA GLY A 23 -18.17 2.57 22.02
C GLY A 23 -16.87 1.98 21.45
N GLY A 24 -16.36 2.57 20.38
CA GLY A 24 -15.09 2.19 19.78
C GLY A 24 -13.91 2.46 20.69
N ASP A 25 -12.86 1.65 20.53
CA ASP A 25 -11.58 1.77 21.21
C ASP A 25 -10.46 1.72 20.18
N PHE A 26 -9.58 2.69 20.19
CA PHE A 26 -8.44 2.73 19.26
C PHE A 26 -7.45 1.57 19.51
N GLY A 27 -7.50 0.90 20.67
CA GLY A 27 -6.50 -0.08 21.11
C GLY A 27 -5.12 0.58 21.26
N GLY A 28 -4.20 0.10 22.01
CA GLY A 28 -2.84 0.59 22.23
C GLY A 28 -2.44 1.97 21.67
N ASP A 29 -1.32 2.52 22.07
CA ASP A 29 -0.94 3.92 21.76
C ASP A 29 0.14 4.06 20.66
N SER A 30 0.55 2.95 20.01
CA SER A 30 1.64 2.93 19.01
C SER A 30 1.41 3.85 17.80
N TRP A 31 0.16 4.13 17.47
CA TRP A 31 -0.26 4.99 16.37
C TRP A 31 -0.18 6.49 16.68
N ARG A 32 -0.25 6.87 17.98
CA ARG A 32 -0.30 8.29 18.41
C ARG A 32 0.97 9.04 18.05
N GLU A 33 2.13 8.44 18.29
CA GLU A 33 3.41 9.03 17.93
C GLU A 33 3.45 9.41 16.44
N GLY A 34 3.05 8.48 15.56
CA GLY A 34 3.02 8.71 14.12
C GLY A 34 2.06 9.84 13.72
N LEU A 35 0.89 9.89 14.34
CA LEU A 35 -0.09 10.95 14.10
C LEU A 35 0.41 12.31 14.59
N ASP A 36 1.03 12.37 15.77
CA ASP A 36 1.59 13.62 16.33
C ASP A 36 2.71 14.17 15.43
N VAL A 37 3.63 13.31 14.99
CA VAL A 37 4.72 13.71 14.10
C VAL A 37 4.18 14.18 12.74
N LEU A 38 3.24 13.44 12.15
CA LEU A 38 2.56 13.83 10.93
C LEU A 38 1.91 15.20 11.06
N PHE A 39 1.15 15.40 12.13
CA PHE A 39 0.40 16.63 12.35
C PHE A 39 1.31 17.85 12.54
N ASN A 40 2.42 17.67 13.25
CA ASN A 40 3.43 18.70 13.43
C ASN A 40 4.13 19.04 12.10
N ALA A 41 4.51 18.03 11.31
CA ALA A 41 5.11 18.22 9.98
C ALA A 41 4.17 18.98 9.04
N ILE A 42 2.89 18.58 8.99
CA ILE A 42 1.87 19.27 8.19
C ILE A 42 1.74 20.74 8.58
N ARG A 43 1.67 21.05 9.89
CA ARG A 43 1.50 22.42 10.37
C ARG A 43 2.70 23.33 10.07
N ASN A 44 3.89 22.78 10.11
CA ASN A 44 5.12 23.56 10.04
C ASN A 44 5.75 23.61 8.64
N GLU A 45 5.50 22.60 7.78
CA GLU A 45 6.25 22.39 6.55
C GLU A 45 5.34 22.33 5.31
N ALA A 46 4.12 21.78 5.44
CA ALA A 46 3.29 21.56 4.27
C ALA A 46 2.61 22.84 3.79
N HIS A 47 2.86 23.20 2.52
CA HIS A 47 2.20 24.30 1.82
C HIS A 47 0.96 23.79 1.10
N ILE A 48 -0.08 23.44 1.86
CA ILE A 48 -1.32 22.86 1.33
C ILE A 48 -2.44 23.88 1.23
N ASN A 49 -3.24 23.73 0.18
CA ASN A 49 -4.44 24.54 -0.02
C ASN A 49 -5.67 23.94 0.72
N ARG A 50 -6.85 24.53 0.53
CA ARG A 50 -8.08 24.04 1.19
C ARG A 50 -8.47 22.63 0.81
N ILE A 51 -8.16 22.20 -0.43
CA ILE A 51 -8.42 20.82 -0.87
C ILE A 51 -7.48 19.88 -0.14
N GLY A 52 -6.20 20.26 0.00
CA GLY A 52 -5.20 19.51 0.74
C GLY A 52 -5.56 19.31 2.22
N VAL A 53 -6.07 20.37 2.89
CA VAL A 53 -6.58 20.24 4.28
C VAL A 53 -7.71 19.23 4.36
N ARG A 54 -8.69 19.29 3.46
CA ARG A 54 -9.81 18.33 3.44
C ARG A 54 -9.35 16.90 3.15
N ALA A 55 -8.41 16.72 2.22
CA ALA A 55 -7.86 15.42 1.89
C ALA A 55 -7.10 14.81 3.08
N LEU A 56 -6.31 15.62 3.80
CA LEU A 56 -5.62 15.20 5.02
C LEU A 56 -6.62 14.76 6.10
N GLU A 57 -7.60 15.62 6.44
CA GLU A 57 -8.62 15.29 7.43
C GLU A 57 -9.40 14.04 7.08
N ALA A 58 -9.76 13.87 5.80
CA ALA A 58 -10.45 12.68 5.32
C ALA A 58 -9.58 11.41 5.45
N SER A 59 -8.28 11.50 5.18
CA SER A 59 -7.36 10.37 5.34
C SER A 59 -7.18 9.99 6.82
N ILE A 60 -6.98 10.98 7.70
CA ILE A 60 -6.86 10.74 9.15
C ILE A 60 -8.15 10.11 9.67
N ASP A 61 -9.30 10.69 9.36
CA ASP A 61 -10.61 10.19 9.77
C ASP A 61 -10.82 8.74 9.31
N GLN A 62 -10.52 8.43 8.05
CA GLN A 62 -10.67 7.08 7.51
C GLN A 62 -9.79 6.07 8.25
N PHE A 63 -8.53 6.41 8.54
CA PHE A 63 -7.63 5.52 9.26
C PHE A 63 -8.06 5.31 10.71
N LEU A 64 -8.49 6.35 11.39
CA LEU A 64 -9.01 6.28 12.76
C LEU A 64 -10.31 5.46 12.83
N VAL A 65 -11.25 5.69 11.92
CA VAL A 65 -12.51 4.92 11.84
C VAL A 65 -12.23 3.44 11.55
N ASN A 66 -11.39 3.14 10.57
CA ASN A 66 -11.02 1.75 10.26
C ASN A 66 -10.38 1.06 11.47
N ARG A 67 -9.51 1.78 12.20
CA ARG A 67 -8.86 1.27 13.41
C ARG A 67 -9.89 0.92 14.48
N LEU A 68 -10.84 1.82 14.77
CA LEU A 68 -11.93 1.58 15.72
C LEU A 68 -12.78 0.37 15.34
N GLN A 69 -13.15 0.27 14.06
CA GLN A 69 -13.97 -0.83 13.56
C GLN A 69 -13.25 -2.18 13.63
N ILE A 70 -11.96 -2.24 13.24
CA ILE A 70 -11.16 -3.46 13.35
C ILE A 70 -11.10 -3.92 14.81
N ASN A 71 -10.81 -3.00 15.75
CA ASN A 71 -10.76 -3.35 17.17
C ASN A 71 -12.12 -3.81 17.70
N GLN A 72 -13.22 -3.22 17.23
CA GLN A 72 -14.56 -3.68 17.60
C GLN A 72 -14.81 -5.10 17.12
N TRP A 73 -14.48 -5.43 15.86
CA TRP A 73 -14.61 -6.79 15.33
C TRP A 73 -13.81 -7.81 16.14
N TYR A 74 -12.60 -7.47 16.55
CA TYR A 74 -11.79 -8.36 17.41
C TYR A 74 -12.33 -8.54 18.83
N ARG A 75 -13.03 -7.55 19.38
CA ARG A 75 -13.73 -7.69 20.66
C ARG A 75 -14.95 -8.61 20.54
N ASP A 76 -15.69 -8.46 19.46
CA ASP A 76 -16.91 -9.21 19.23
C ASP A 76 -16.63 -10.64 18.71
N HIS A 77 -15.44 -10.84 18.09
CA HIS A 77 -15.00 -12.07 17.45
C HIS A 77 -13.51 -12.36 17.80
N PRO A 78 -13.21 -12.79 19.04
CA PRO A 78 -11.83 -13.05 19.46
C PRO A 78 -11.15 -14.18 18.69
N GLU A 79 -11.93 -15.08 18.06
CA GLU A 79 -11.43 -16.16 17.19
C GLU A 79 -10.68 -15.66 15.95
N ILE A 80 -10.81 -14.38 15.58
CA ILE A 80 -10.00 -13.78 14.51
C ILE A 80 -8.49 -13.87 14.84
N GLU A 81 -8.12 -13.88 16.12
CA GLU A 81 -6.72 -14.05 16.51
C GLU A 81 -6.14 -15.42 16.16
N ASP A 82 -6.96 -16.44 15.98
CA ASP A 82 -6.51 -17.79 15.60
C ASP A 82 -6.11 -17.89 14.13
N GLU A 83 -6.48 -16.89 13.30
CA GLU A 83 -6.08 -16.84 11.89
C GLU A 83 -4.55 -16.82 11.72
N THR A 84 -4.08 -17.61 10.78
CA THR A 84 -2.65 -17.69 10.44
C THR A 84 -2.38 -17.15 9.05
N ILE A 85 -1.50 -16.16 8.95
CA ILE A 85 -1.01 -15.65 7.67
C ILE A 85 0.18 -16.51 7.24
N ALA A 86 -0.08 -17.47 6.35
CA ALA A 86 0.92 -18.44 5.91
C ALA A 86 1.75 -17.89 4.74
N MET A 87 3.08 -17.91 4.89
CA MET A 87 4.07 -17.59 3.85
C MET A 87 3.70 -16.43 2.90
N PRO A 88 3.44 -15.22 3.43
CA PRO A 88 3.09 -14.10 2.55
C PRO A 88 4.27 -13.72 1.67
N VAL A 89 3.96 -13.33 0.44
CA VAL A 89 4.95 -12.81 -0.51
C VAL A 89 4.79 -11.29 -0.63
N PHE A 90 5.88 -10.58 -0.42
CA PHE A 90 5.91 -9.12 -0.50
C PHE A 90 6.60 -8.69 -1.79
N SER A 91 5.89 -7.97 -2.65
CA SER A 91 6.48 -7.27 -3.77
C SER A 91 7.09 -5.97 -3.28
N VAL A 92 8.42 -5.88 -3.40
CA VAL A 92 9.28 -4.82 -2.87
C VAL A 92 10.15 -4.21 -3.98
N GLY A 93 10.89 -3.18 -3.66
CA GLY A 93 11.83 -2.55 -4.59
C GLY A 93 11.68 -1.04 -4.60
N MET A 94 12.22 -0.40 -5.62
CA MET A 94 11.97 1.02 -5.83
C MET A 94 10.54 1.25 -6.32
N VAL A 95 10.05 2.45 -6.12
CA VAL A 95 8.81 2.89 -6.77
C VAL A 95 8.97 2.88 -8.29
N ARG A 96 7.87 2.67 -9.06
CA ARG A 96 7.86 2.73 -10.53
C ARG A 96 8.68 1.66 -11.25
N THR A 97 8.81 0.48 -10.64
CA THR A 97 9.53 -0.68 -11.20
C THR A 97 8.61 -1.76 -11.76
N GLY A 98 7.31 -1.46 -11.94
CA GLY A 98 6.34 -2.41 -12.49
C GLY A 98 5.62 -3.28 -11.44
N THR A 99 5.76 -2.97 -10.15
CA THR A 99 5.10 -3.74 -9.06
C THR A 99 3.59 -3.83 -9.22
N THR A 100 2.94 -2.83 -9.81
CA THR A 100 1.50 -2.85 -9.99
C THR A 100 1.10 -3.83 -11.11
N ALA A 101 1.80 -3.82 -12.27
CA ALA A 101 1.58 -4.81 -13.32
C ALA A 101 1.80 -6.23 -12.79
N LEU A 102 2.89 -6.42 -12.03
CA LEU A 102 3.19 -7.68 -11.38
C LEU A 102 2.06 -8.13 -10.45
N SER A 103 1.49 -7.23 -9.64
CA SER A 103 0.42 -7.60 -8.72
C SER A 103 -0.85 -8.07 -9.44
N TYR A 104 -1.22 -7.44 -10.56
CA TYR A 104 -2.35 -7.90 -11.39
C TYR A 104 -2.08 -9.26 -12.05
N LEU A 105 -0.84 -9.53 -12.44
CA LEU A 105 -0.46 -10.84 -12.97
C LEU A 105 -0.55 -11.95 -11.92
N LEU A 106 0.01 -11.70 -10.73
CA LEU A 106 0.01 -12.65 -9.63
C LEU A 106 -1.39 -12.91 -9.06
N ASP A 107 -2.29 -11.94 -9.17
CA ASP A 107 -3.68 -12.03 -8.74
C ASP A 107 -4.54 -12.93 -9.65
N GLN A 108 -4.04 -13.31 -10.82
CA GLN A 108 -4.74 -14.26 -11.72
C GLN A 108 -4.63 -15.72 -11.24
N ASP A 109 -3.69 -16.03 -10.36
CA ASP A 109 -3.55 -17.37 -9.77
C ASP A 109 -4.54 -17.51 -8.59
N PRO A 110 -5.49 -18.46 -8.63
CA PRO A 110 -6.50 -18.63 -7.58
C PRO A 110 -5.92 -19.10 -6.24
N GLU A 111 -4.67 -19.54 -6.20
CA GLU A 111 -3.96 -19.85 -4.94
C GLU A 111 -3.44 -18.61 -4.23
N ASN A 112 -3.35 -17.49 -4.95
CA ASN A 112 -2.93 -16.20 -4.44
C ASN A 112 -4.13 -15.32 -4.08
N ARG A 113 -3.93 -14.44 -3.13
CA ARG A 113 -4.86 -13.37 -2.81
C ARG A 113 -4.09 -12.07 -2.67
N SER A 114 -4.45 -11.08 -3.46
CA SER A 114 -4.00 -9.71 -3.28
C SER A 114 -4.84 -8.99 -2.25
N LEU A 115 -4.25 -7.99 -1.58
CA LEU A 115 -5.03 -6.99 -0.88
C LEU A 115 -5.81 -6.19 -1.94
N ILE A 116 -7.14 -6.22 -1.89
CA ILE A 116 -7.99 -5.50 -2.84
C ILE A 116 -8.22 -4.06 -2.34
N HIS A 117 -8.35 -3.10 -3.26
CA HIS A 117 -8.37 -1.68 -2.91
C HIS A 117 -9.55 -1.34 -1.98
N TRP A 118 -10.76 -1.83 -2.27
CA TRP A 118 -11.90 -1.58 -1.41
C TRP A 118 -11.73 -2.15 0.00
N GLN A 119 -11.06 -3.31 0.14
CA GLN A 119 -10.75 -3.93 1.43
C GLN A 119 -9.73 -3.11 2.23
N ALA A 120 -8.73 -2.55 1.54
CA ALA A 120 -7.75 -1.67 2.16
C ALA A 120 -8.36 -0.37 2.68
N MET A 121 -9.36 0.16 1.95
CA MET A 121 -10.04 1.41 2.29
C MET A 121 -11.18 1.21 3.31
N ALA A 122 -11.90 0.10 3.27
CA ALA A 122 -13.05 -0.19 4.12
C ALA A 122 -13.03 -1.67 4.56
N PRO A 123 -12.14 -2.06 5.48
CA PRO A 123 -11.93 -3.46 5.87
C PRO A 123 -13.11 -4.07 6.64
N CYS A 124 -14.00 -3.24 7.19
CA CYS A 124 -15.14 -3.66 8.01
C CYS A 124 -16.49 -3.33 7.33
N PRO A 125 -17.45 -4.27 7.36
CA PRO A 125 -17.37 -5.63 7.90
C PRO A 125 -16.35 -6.49 7.12
N PRO A 126 -15.80 -7.57 7.72
CA PRO A 126 -14.87 -8.46 7.02
C PRO A 126 -15.46 -8.99 5.71
N PRO A 127 -14.65 -9.10 4.63
CA PRO A 127 -15.13 -9.60 3.36
C PRO A 127 -15.52 -11.09 3.45
N GLU A 128 -16.44 -11.51 2.59
CA GLU A 128 -16.83 -12.91 2.43
C GLU A 128 -16.34 -13.43 1.07
N THR A 129 -15.94 -14.70 1.01
CA THR A 129 -15.39 -15.32 -0.22
C THR A 129 -16.32 -15.14 -1.44
N THR A 130 -17.63 -15.22 -1.22
CA THR A 130 -18.63 -15.12 -2.28
C THR A 130 -18.78 -13.72 -2.85
N HIS A 131 -18.30 -12.70 -2.14
CA HIS A 131 -18.51 -11.29 -2.47
C HIS A 131 -17.22 -10.47 -2.63
N LEU A 132 -16.09 -11.13 -2.92
CA LEU A 132 -14.80 -10.43 -3.05
C LEU A 132 -14.78 -9.42 -4.20
N HIS A 133 -15.54 -9.67 -5.29
CA HIS A 133 -15.56 -8.87 -6.51
C HIS A 133 -16.93 -8.26 -6.85
N ASP A 134 -17.93 -8.41 -5.97
CA ASP A 134 -19.28 -7.83 -6.12
C ASP A 134 -19.80 -7.17 -4.82
N ASP A 135 -18.91 -6.93 -3.86
CA ASP A 135 -19.25 -6.22 -2.62
C ASP A 135 -19.74 -4.79 -2.92
N PRO A 136 -20.84 -4.32 -2.32
CA PRO A 136 -21.38 -2.98 -2.58
C PRO A 136 -20.40 -1.84 -2.27
N ARG A 137 -19.41 -2.06 -1.41
CA ARG A 137 -18.33 -1.09 -1.12
C ARG A 137 -17.47 -0.79 -2.35
N ILE A 138 -17.38 -1.69 -3.32
CA ILE A 138 -16.67 -1.44 -4.59
C ILE A 138 -17.22 -0.19 -5.26
N ALA A 139 -18.54 -0.14 -5.48
CA ALA A 139 -19.19 1.01 -6.12
C ALA A 139 -19.08 2.30 -5.30
N GLU A 140 -19.02 2.21 -3.97
CA GLU A 140 -18.82 3.36 -3.10
C GLU A 140 -17.37 3.91 -3.20
N ILE A 141 -16.40 3.02 -3.25
CA ILE A 141 -14.98 3.40 -3.41
C ILE A 141 -14.76 3.98 -4.80
N GLU A 142 -15.29 3.39 -5.86
CA GLU A 142 -15.21 3.93 -7.22
C GLU A 142 -15.72 5.37 -7.31
N LYS A 143 -16.81 5.70 -6.63
CA LYS A 143 -17.33 7.08 -6.57
C LYS A 143 -16.39 8.04 -5.85
N LYS A 144 -15.62 7.56 -4.87
CA LYS A 144 -14.69 8.37 -4.06
C LYS A 144 -13.31 8.49 -4.72
N MET A 145 -12.90 7.50 -5.51
CA MET A 145 -11.58 7.48 -6.16
C MET A 145 -11.28 8.73 -6.99
N PRO A 146 -12.21 9.28 -7.81
CA PRO A 146 -11.98 10.52 -8.55
C PRO A 146 -11.69 11.73 -7.64
N LEU A 147 -12.05 11.67 -6.36
CA LEU A 147 -11.80 12.74 -5.39
C LEU A 147 -10.42 12.63 -4.73
N THR A 148 -9.72 11.52 -4.92
CA THR A 148 -8.35 11.34 -4.46
C THR A 148 -7.38 11.94 -5.48
N GLY A 149 -6.30 12.55 -5.03
CA GLY A 149 -5.29 13.13 -5.92
C GLY A 149 -4.77 12.15 -6.98
N MET A 150 -4.70 10.86 -6.66
CA MET A 150 -4.25 9.82 -7.59
C MET A 150 -5.18 9.59 -8.79
N ALA A 151 -6.45 9.91 -8.67
CA ALA A 151 -7.39 9.76 -9.79
C ALA A 151 -7.19 10.82 -10.90
N THR A 152 -6.49 11.90 -10.60
CA THR A 152 -6.08 12.89 -11.60
C THR A 152 -4.82 12.47 -12.34
N ALA A 153 -4.05 11.51 -11.80
CA ALA A 153 -2.96 10.90 -12.54
C ALA A 153 -3.53 10.24 -13.80
N LYS A 154 -2.90 10.50 -14.96
CA LYS A 154 -3.36 9.93 -16.22
C LYS A 154 -3.53 8.42 -16.07
N LYS A 155 -4.66 7.88 -16.53
CA LYS A 155 -4.93 6.42 -16.53
C LYS A 155 -3.79 5.59 -17.14
N GLU A 156 -3.02 6.19 -18.04
CA GLU A 156 -1.83 5.60 -18.67
C GLU A 156 -0.65 5.38 -17.70
N MET A 157 -0.62 6.09 -16.55
CA MET A 157 0.49 5.99 -15.58
C MET A 157 0.27 4.94 -14.51
N ILE A 158 -0.98 4.76 -14.09
CA ILE A 158 -1.38 3.79 -13.09
C ILE A 158 -2.87 3.51 -13.21
N GLU A 159 -3.25 2.26 -13.26
CA GLU A 159 -4.64 1.85 -13.17
C GLU A 159 -4.95 1.44 -11.74
N LEU A 160 -5.89 2.14 -11.13
CA LEU A 160 -6.44 1.82 -9.83
C LEU A 160 -7.90 1.42 -10.03
N LEU A 161 -8.19 0.15 -9.73
CA LEU A 161 -9.54 -0.39 -9.71
C LEU A 161 -9.95 -0.59 -8.25
N ALA A 162 -11.20 -0.30 -7.94
CA ALA A 162 -11.70 -0.53 -6.58
C ALA A 162 -11.69 -2.02 -6.20
N ASP A 163 -11.86 -2.90 -7.15
CA ASP A 163 -11.78 -4.36 -7.01
C ASP A 163 -10.42 -4.96 -7.42
N GLY A 164 -9.42 -4.11 -7.69
CA GLY A 164 -8.08 -4.54 -8.08
C GLY A 164 -7.07 -4.53 -6.94
N PRO A 165 -5.86 -5.12 -7.16
CA PRO A 165 -4.79 -5.15 -6.19
C PRO A 165 -4.36 -3.77 -5.69
N ALA A 166 -4.36 -3.59 -4.37
CA ALA A 166 -3.95 -2.37 -3.68
C ALA A 166 -2.54 -2.44 -3.09
N GLU A 167 -2.07 -1.31 -2.61
CA GLU A 167 -0.84 -1.24 -1.80
C GLU A 167 -1.14 -1.34 -0.31
N CYS A 168 -0.23 -1.98 0.43
CA CYS A 168 -0.32 -2.14 1.89
C CYS A 168 -0.22 -0.80 2.65
N LEU A 169 0.14 0.30 1.97
CA LEU A 169 0.27 1.62 2.58
C LEU A 169 -0.98 2.07 3.35
N HIS A 170 -2.17 1.63 2.93
CA HIS A 170 -3.43 1.95 3.62
C HIS A 170 -3.55 1.24 4.97
N LEU A 171 -3.12 -0.03 5.07
CA LEU A 171 -3.12 -0.77 6.33
C LEU A 171 -2.07 -0.21 7.30
N LEU A 172 -0.88 0.14 6.79
CA LEU A 172 0.18 0.79 7.55
C LEU A 172 -0.23 2.22 7.98
N GLY A 173 -1.08 2.87 7.18
CA GLY A 173 -1.63 4.20 7.47
C GLY A 173 -2.43 4.27 8.77
N MET A 174 -3.02 3.15 9.22
CA MET A 174 -3.75 3.10 10.49
C MET A 174 -2.84 3.19 11.73
N GLU A 175 -1.53 3.00 11.55
CA GLU A 175 -0.49 3.29 12.56
C GLU A 175 0.20 4.64 12.31
N PHE A 176 -0.24 5.39 11.30
CA PHE A 176 0.40 6.63 10.87
C PHE A 176 1.91 6.48 10.61
N LYS A 177 2.33 5.28 10.22
CA LYS A 177 3.70 4.89 9.86
C LYS A 177 3.72 4.41 8.41
N SER A 178 3.39 5.31 7.48
CA SER A 178 3.17 4.98 6.07
C SER A 178 3.63 6.08 5.13
N GLY A 179 4.24 5.71 4.01
CA GLY A 179 4.55 6.63 2.91
C GLY A 179 3.32 7.16 2.15
N HIS A 180 2.11 6.80 2.56
CA HIS A 180 0.87 7.40 2.06
C HIS A 180 0.91 8.93 2.13
N PHE A 181 1.31 9.46 3.28
CA PHE A 181 1.35 10.89 3.53
C PHE A 181 2.45 11.61 2.75
N GLU A 182 3.60 10.94 2.53
CA GLU A 182 4.70 11.47 1.72
C GLU A 182 4.34 11.58 0.23
N GLY A 183 3.50 10.67 -0.26
CA GLY A 183 2.93 10.74 -1.61
C GLY A 183 1.93 11.88 -1.80
N MET A 184 1.38 12.41 -0.70
CA MET A 184 0.37 13.47 -0.72
C MET A 184 0.91 14.84 -0.36
N PHE A 185 1.90 14.93 0.53
CA PHE A 185 2.34 16.19 1.14
C PHE A 185 3.85 16.31 1.20
N ASN A 186 4.35 17.54 1.12
CA ASN A 186 5.77 17.86 1.29
C ASN A 186 6.03 18.04 2.80
N ILE A 187 6.49 16.98 3.46
CA ILE A 187 6.68 16.87 4.91
C ILE A 187 8.01 16.17 5.25
N PRO A 188 9.15 16.83 4.98
CA PRO A 188 10.46 16.21 5.13
C PRO A 188 10.75 15.70 6.55
N SER A 189 10.30 16.39 7.60
CA SER A 189 10.55 15.94 8.98
C SER A 189 9.80 14.65 9.32
N TYR A 190 8.58 14.46 8.83
CA TYR A 190 7.84 13.20 8.94
C TYR A 190 8.57 12.08 8.21
N HIS A 191 9.08 12.37 7.02
CA HIS A 191 9.84 11.42 6.23
C HIS A 191 11.10 10.95 6.98
N ASP A 192 11.89 11.89 7.52
CA ASP A 192 13.12 11.58 8.25
C ASP A 192 12.82 10.77 9.53
N TRP A 193 11.73 11.09 10.21
CA TRP A 193 11.24 10.30 11.34
C TRP A 193 10.81 8.89 10.91
N LEU A 194 10.07 8.76 9.79
CA LEU A 194 9.62 7.45 9.29
C LEU A 194 10.80 6.53 8.95
N PHE A 195 11.91 7.10 8.51
CA PHE A 195 13.14 6.34 8.28
C PHE A 195 13.84 5.89 9.58
N ALA A 196 13.67 6.62 10.66
CA ALA A 196 14.35 6.37 11.93
C ALA A 196 13.51 5.56 12.93
N THR A 197 12.18 5.58 12.78
CA THR A 197 11.27 4.96 13.76
C THR A 197 11.21 3.44 13.62
N ASP A 198 10.78 2.77 14.71
CA ASP A 198 10.46 1.36 14.67
C ASP A 198 9.15 1.09 13.92
N LEU A 199 9.23 0.31 12.85
CA LEU A 199 8.08 -0.05 12.02
C LEU A 199 7.40 -1.36 12.43
N ARG A 200 7.90 -2.09 13.44
CA ARG A 200 7.27 -3.33 13.94
C ARG A 200 5.82 -3.13 14.37
N PRO A 201 5.44 -2.07 15.11
CA PRO A 201 4.03 -1.85 15.45
C PRO A 201 3.12 -1.74 14.21
N ALA A 202 3.60 -1.08 13.14
CA ALA A 202 2.83 -0.96 11.90
C ALA A 202 2.64 -2.31 11.21
N TYR A 203 3.65 -3.19 11.24
CA TYR A 203 3.51 -4.53 10.66
C TYR A 203 2.70 -5.48 11.54
N HIS A 204 2.74 -5.35 12.87
CA HIS A 204 1.83 -6.07 13.75
C HIS A 204 0.37 -5.68 13.47
N TRP A 205 0.12 -4.38 13.30
CA TRP A 205 -1.20 -3.89 12.90
C TRP A 205 -1.61 -4.39 11.51
N HIS A 206 -0.69 -4.34 10.54
CA HIS A 206 -0.88 -4.88 9.21
C HIS A 206 -1.29 -6.36 9.25
N LYS A 207 -0.61 -7.18 10.06
CA LYS A 207 -0.96 -8.60 10.24
C LYS A 207 -2.35 -8.76 10.86
N ARG A 208 -2.69 -7.93 11.83
CA ARG A 208 -4.01 -7.92 12.46
C ARG A 208 -5.10 -7.60 11.44
N ALA A 209 -4.89 -6.59 10.59
CA ALA A 209 -5.83 -6.27 9.52
C ALA A 209 -5.97 -7.41 8.49
N LEU A 210 -4.86 -8.07 8.10
CA LEU A 210 -4.91 -9.22 7.19
C LEU A 210 -5.65 -10.42 7.79
N LYS A 211 -5.48 -10.72 9.09
CA LYS A 211 -6.25 -11.77 9.78
C LYS A 211 -7.75 -11.50 9.71
N LEU A 212 -8.19 -10.26 9.98
CA LEU A 212 -9.59 -9.86 9.84
C LEU A 212 -10.10 -10.08 8.42
N LEU A 213 -9.34 -9.63 7.41
CA LEU A 213 -9.70 -9.77 6.00
C LEU A 213 -9.74 -11.22 5.53
N GLN A 214 -8.98 -12.11 6.18
CA GLN A 214 -8.91 -13.53 5.84
C GLN A 214 -10.01 -14.36 6.53
N TRP A 215 -10.47 -13.95 7.69
CA TRP A 215 -11.34 -14.74 8.58
C TRP A 215 -12.59 -15.35 7.92
N ARG A 216 -13.27 -14.60 7.04
CA ARG A 216 -14.42 -15.11 6.27
C ARG A 216 -14.14 -15.33 4.80
N ALA A 217 -12.92 -15.03 4.40
CA ALA A 217 -12.45 -15.20 3.03
C ALA A 217 -11.03 -15.78 3.06
N PRO A 218 -10.88 -17.07 3.40
CA PRO A 218 -9.58 -17.71 3.57
C PRO A 218 -8.80 -17.76 2.26
N THR A 219 -7.47 -17.74 2.38
CA THR A 219 -6.56 -17.85 1.25
C THR A 219 -5.40 -18.78 1.59
N LYS A 220 -4.80 -19.38 0.56
CA LYS A 220 -3.58 -20.16 0.72
C LYS A 220 -2.36 -19.26 0.91
N ARG A 221 -2.33 -18.11 0.23
CA ARG A 221 -1.19 -17.20 0.25
C ARG A 221 -1.57 -15.76 -0.08
N TRP A 222 -1.04 -14.82 0.69
CA TRP A 222 -1.14 -13.40 0.40
C TRP A 222 -0.02 -12.94 -0.54
N MET A 223 -0.40 -12.22 -1.60
CA MET A 223 0.49 -11.43 -2.45
C MET A 223 0.34 -9.96 -2.10
N LEU A 224 1.30 -9.44 -1.36
CA LEU A 224 1.27 -8.11 -0.76
C LEU A 224 2.18 -7.17 -1.52
N LYS A 225 1.70 -5.98 -1.84
CA LYS A 225 2.43 -5.03 -2.66
C LYS A 225 2.54 -3.68 -1.97
N TYR A 226 3.75 -3.20 -1.82
CA TYR A 226 4.08 -1.82 -1.52
C TYR A 226 5.59 -1.63 -1.72
N PRO A 227 6.04 -0.83 -2.69
CA PRO A 227 7.48 -0.67 -2.96
C PRO A 227 8.28 -0.33 -1.70
N SER A 228 7.77 0.56 -0.85
CA SER A 228 8.44 0.98 0.38
C SER A 228 8.46 -0.06 1.52
N HIS A 229 7.97 -1.29 1.29
CA HIS A 229 8.29 -2.42 2.17
C HIS A 229 9.80 -2.61 2.35
N THR A 230 10.60 -2.17 1.39
CA THR A 230 12.08 -2.14 1.48
C THR A 230 12.61 -1.38 2.69
N MET A 231 11.83 -0.45 3.22
CA MET A 231 12.20 0.33 4.42
C MET A 231 12.13 -0.49 5.71
N ALA A 232 11.40 -1.61 5.71
CA ALA A 232 11.00 -2.34 6.90
C ALA A 232 11.26 -3.85 6.82
N LEU A 233 12.16 -4.32 5.97
CA LEU A 233 12.42 -5.75 5.77
C LEU A 233 12.66 -6.53 7.09
N PRO A 234 13.44 -6.02 8.08
CA PRO A 234 13.55 -6.67 9.37
C PRO A 234 12.21 -6.77 10.12
N ALA A 235 11.41 -5.70 10.15
CA ALA A 235 10.11 -5.70 10.83
C ALA A 235 9.10 -6.64 10.17
N ILE A 236 9.19 -6.79 8.83
CA ILE A 236 8.40 -7.77 8.09
C ILE A 236 8.79 -9.18 8.53
N LEU A 237 10.07 -9.49 8.56
CA LEU A 237 10.54 -10.84 8.90
C LEU A 237 10.25 -11.20 10.35
N ASP A 238 10.35 -10.23 11.29
CA ASP A 238 9.95 -10.40 12.69
C ASP A 238 8.43 -10.74 12.81
N THR A 239 7.59 -10.08 11.99
CA THR A 239 6.14 -10.26 12.03
C THR A 239 5.69 -11.50 11.26
N TYR A 240 6.36 -11.82 10.15
CA TYR A 240 6.08 -12.91 9.23
C TYR A 240 7.36 -13.73 8.98
N PRO A 241 7.73 -14.64 9.88
CA PRO A 241 9.00 -15.37 9.78
C PRO A 241 9.22 -16.16 8.50
N ASN A 242 8.13 -16.53 7.81
CA ASN A 242 8.15 -17.27 6.55
C ASN A 242 7.93 -16.37 5.31
N ALA A 243 8.06 -15.05 5.45
CA ALA A 243 7.89 -14.12 4.34
C ALA A 243 8.92 -14.36 3.23
N LYS A 244 8.48 -14.15 1.98
CA LYS A 244 9.33 -14.11 0.78
C LYS A 244 9.18 -12.77 0.10
N PHE A 245 10.17 -12.39 -0.70
CA PHE A 245 10.22 -11.10 -1.35
C PHE A 245 10.39 -11.24 -2.87
N ILE A 246 9.62 -10.50 -3.64
CA ILE A 246 9.88 -10.28 -5.06
C ILE A 246 10.44 -8.87 -5.18
N ALA A 247 11.73 -8.75 -5.48
CA ALA A 247 12.38 -7.45 -5.67
C ALA A 247 12.33 -7.06 -7.15
N THR A 248 11.61 -5.97 -7.44
CA THR A 248 11.54 -5.45 -8.81
C THR A 248 12.58 -4.37 -9.04
N HIS A 249 13.28 -4.46 -10.17
CA HIS A 249 14.41 -3.59 -10.52
C HIS A 249 14.15 -2.77 -11.78
N ARG A 250 14.63 -1.55 -11.77
CA ARG A 250 14.64 -0.64 -12.92
C ARG A 250 15.78 0.36 -12.74
N ASP A 251 16.18 1.05 -13.81
CA ASP A 251 17.08 2.21 -13.73
C ASP A 251 16.55 3.24 -12.71
N PRO A 252 17.31 3.55 -11.62
CA PRO A 252 16.86 4.50 -10.61
C PRO A 252 16.54 5.90 -11.15
N ALA A 253 17.29 6.37 -12.13
CA ALA A 253 17.04 7.70 -12.72
C ALA A 253 15.67 7.76 -13.40
N ARG A 254 15.31 6.71 -14.14
CA ARG A 254 13.98 6.59 -14.76
C ARG A 254 12.88 6.48 -13.72
N SER A 255 13.12 5.74 -12.65
CA SER A 255 12.16 5.56 -11.54
C SER A 255 11.90 6.88 -10.81
N ILE A 256 12.95 7.66 -10.49
CA ILE A 256 12.84 8.95 -9.79
C ILE A 256 12.06 9.96 -10.64
N VAL A 257 12.39 10.11 -11.91
CA VAL A 257 11.66 11.03 -12.81
C VAL A 257 10.19 10.63 -12.90
N SER A 258 9.92 9.33 -13.04
CA SER A 258 8.55 8.81 -13.17
C SER A 258 7.73 9.01 -11.88
N VAL A 259 8.31 8.83 -10.70
CA VAL A 259 7.58 9.05 -9.44
C VAL A 259 7.34 10.52 -9.16
N CYS A 260 8.30 11.40 -9.46
CA CYS A 260 8.08 12.86 -9.34
C CYS A 260 6.91 13.31 -10.22
N SER A 261 6.82 12.80 -11.45
CA SER A 261 5.71 13.09 -12.35
C SER A 261 4.38 12.55 -11.79
N LEU A 262 4.36 11.33 -11.28
CA LEU A 262 3.17 10.71 -10.69
C LEU A 262 2.67 11.51 -9.48
N VAL A 263 3.56 11.84 -8.55
CA VAL A 263 3.22 12.59 -7.33
C VAL A 263 2.71 13.98 -7.67
N HIS A 264 3.36 14.67 -8.61
CA HIS A 264 2.88 15.98 -9.06
C HIS A 264 1.48 15.90 -9.68
N GLN A 265 1.22 14.92 -10.53
CA GLN A 265 -0.09 14.74 -11.18
C GLN A 265 -1.15 14.27 -10.17
N GLY A 266 -0.78 13.43 -9.20
CA GLY A 266 -1.71 12.89 -8.20
C GLY A 266 -2.00 13.86 -7.05
N ALA A 267 -0.99 14.52 -6.53
CA ALA A 267 -1.10 15.33 -5.32
C ALA A 267 -0.91 16.83 -5.56
N GLY A 268 -0.48 17.26 -6.74
CA GLY A 268 -0.22 18.68 -7.03
C GLY A 268 -1.44 19.58 -6.82
N ALA A 269 -2.66 19.07 -7.01
CA ALA A 269 -3.90 19.81 -6.75
C ALA A 269 -4.14 20.09 -5.24
N LEU A 270 -3.40 19.44 -4.33
CA LEU A 270 -3.50 19.61 -2.88
C LEU A 270 -2.60 20.75 -2.37
N TRP A 271 -1.63 21.20 -3.18
CA TRP A 271 -0.58 22.14 -2.79
C TRP A 271 -0.90 23.56 -3.23
N GLU A 272 -0.38 24.54 -2.51
CA GLU A 272 -0.41 25.94 -2.93
C GLU A 272 0.53 26.18 -4.10
N THR A 273 1.70 25.54 -4.07
CA THR A 273 2.74 25.61 -5.11
C THR A 273 3.47 24.28 -5.23
N THR A 274 4.01 23.97 -6.40
CA THR A 274 4.84 22.78 -6.64
C THR A 274 6.32 23.19 -6.68
N ASP A 275 7.14 22.64 -5.77
CA ASP A 275 8.59 22.72 -5.82
C ASP A 275 9.16 21.43 -6.46
N PHE A 276 9.42 21.46 -7.76
CA PHE A 276 9.99 20.31 -8.47
C PHE A 276 11.40 19.96 -8.04
N ALA A 277 12.19 20.94 -7.58
CA ALA A 277 13.54 20.70 -7.06
C ALA A 277 13.48 19.96 -5.73
N TYR A 278 12.52 20.30 -4.87
CA TYR A 278 12.23 19.56 -3.65
C TYR A 278 11.82 18.12 -3.96
N LEU A 279 10.85 17.91 -4.85
CA LEU A 279 10.40 16.57 -5.24
C LEU A 279 11.56 15.70 -5.74
N GLY A 280 12.40 16.24 -6.61
CA GLY A 280 13.58 15.53 -7.13
C GLY A 280 14.54 15.12 -6.02
N ARG A 281 14.89 16.05 -5.11
CA ARG A 281 15.78 15.74 -3.97
C ARG A 281 15.16 14.70 -3.04
N GLN A 282 13.89 14.87 -2.69
CA GLN A 282 13.18 14.00 -1.76
C GLN A 282 13.07 12.57 -2.29
N TRP A 283 12.61 12.39 -3.51
CA TRP A 283 12.49 11.07 -4.11
C TRP A 283 13.84 10.41 -4.41
N THR A 284 14.88 11.19 -4.67
CA THR A 284 16.24 10.65 -4.75
C THR A 284 16.68 10.08 -3.40
N LYS A 285 16.47 10.82 -2.30
CA LYS A 285 16.78 10.38 -0.94
C LYS A 285 15.99 9.11 -0.56
N ILE A 286 14.69 9.05 -0.89
CA ILE A 286 13.84 7.88 -0.63
C ILE A 286 14.38 6.65 -1.37
N VAL A 287 14.62 6.76 -2.65
CA VAL A 287 15.11 5.65 -3.49
C VAL A 287 16.49 5.18 -3.03
N GLU A 288 17.39 6.11 -2.72
CA GLU A 288 18.71 5.79 -2.19
C GLU A 288 18.63 4.99 -0.89
N GLU A 289 17.81 5.44 0.05
CA GLU A 289 17.63 4.78 1.34
C GLU A 289 16.97 3.39 1.19
N GLN A 290 15.97 3.26 0.31
CA GLN A 290 15.36 1.97 -0.01
C GLN A 290 16.39 0.97 -0.53
N LEU A 291 17.24 1.39 -1.46
CA LEU A 291 18.27 0.53 -2.02
C LEU A 291 19.32 0.14 -0.97
N LYS A 292 19.80 1.10 -0.17
CA LYS A 292 20.76 0.84 0.91
C LYS A 292 20.26 -0.18 1.90
N ARG A 293 19.02 -0.06 2.34
CA ARG A 293 18.41 -0.99 3.31
C ARG A 293 18.19 -2.37 2.72
N MET A 294 17.73 -2.45 1.47
CA MET A 294 17.56 -3.74 0.81
C MET A 294 18.91 -4.45 0.65
N ILE A 295 19.96 -3.76 0.20
CA ILE A 295 21.31 -4.33 0.06
C ILE A 295 21.81 -4.80 1.43
N ALA A 296 21.78 -3.93 2.45
CA ALA A 296 22.24 -4.28 3.79
C ALA A 296 21.51 -5.49 4.39
N PHE A 297 20.20 -5.59 4.17
CA PHE A 297 19.40 -6.73 4.64
C PHE A 297 19.81 -8.02 3.93
N ARG A 298 20.01 -7.98 2.62
CA ARG A 298 20.46 -9.13 1.82
C ARG A 298 21.87 -9.58 2.24
N ASP A 299 22.79 -8.64 2.40
CA ASP A 299 24.17 -8.90 2.83
C ASP A 299 24.25 -9.48 4.26
N ALA A 300 23.26 -9.21 5.10
CA ALA A 300 23.13 -9.81 6.42
C ALA A 300 22.66 -11.29 6.40
N GLY A 301 22.64 -11.94 5.24
CA GLY A 301 22.35 -13.37 5.06
C GLY A 301 20.93 -13.68 4.60
N HIS A 302 20.14 -12.67 4.22
CA HIS A 302 18.74 -12.82 3.83
C HIS A 302 18.52 -12.86 2.31
N ASP A 303 19.58 -12.91 1.51
CA ASP A 303 19.50 -12.91 0.04
C ASP A 303 18.64 -14.06 -0.52
N HIS A 304 18.68 -15.22 0.12
CA HIS A 304 17.90 -16.41 -0.23
C HIS A 304 16.36 -16.24 -0.10
N LEU A 305 15.90 -15.14 0.51
CA LEU A 305 14.48 -14.82 0.61
C LEU A 305 13.94 -14.05 -0.59
N PHE A 306 14.82 -13.62 -1.51
CA PHE A 306 14.47 -12.75 -2.62
C PHE A 306 14.42 -13.49 -3.96
N PHE A 307 13.42 -13.15 -4.75
CA PHE A 307 13.36 -13.37 -6.18
C PHE A 307 13.51 -12.02 -6.88
N ASP A 308 14.51 -11.89 -7.75
CA ASP A 308 14.79 -10.66 -8.49
C ASP A 308 14.10 -10.65 -9.84
N LEU A 309 13.43 -9.56 -10.19
CA LEU A 309 12.73 -9.38 -11.44
C LEU A 309 13.02 -8.00 -12.02
N HIS A 310 13.57 -7.96 -13.23
CA HIS A 310 13.80 -6.70 -13.92
C HIS A 310 12.55 -6.23 -14.66
N ASN A 311 12.26 -4.93 -14.57
CA ASN A 311 11.10 -4.31 -15.24
C ASN A 311 11.09 -4.60 -16.76
N ASP A 312 12.25 -4.50 -17.40
CA ASP A 312 12.37 -4.75 -18.85
C ASP A 312 12.06 -6.23 -19.22
N GLU A 313 12.32 -7.17 -18.32
CA GLU A 313 11.93 -8.58 -18.51
C GLU A 313 10.44 -8.76 -18.31
N LEU A 314 9.88 -8.15 -17.24
CA LEU A 314 8.44 -8.18 -16.97
C LEU A 314 7.64 -7.61 -18.15
N VAL A 315 8.14 -6.54 -18.76
CA VAL A 315 7.51 -5.92 -19.95
C VAL A 315 7.64 -6.81 -21.18
N ARG A 316 8.82 -7.40 -21.42
CA ARG A 316 9.08 -8.20 -22.61
C ARG A 316 8.45 -9.60 -22.54
N GLU A 317 8.50 -10.25 -21.38
CA GLU A 317 8.07 -11.63 -21.17
C GLU A 317 7.30 -11.79 -19.84
N PRO A 318 6.09 -11.22 -19.73
CA PRO A 318 5.35 -11.22 -18.47
C PRO A 318 5.07 -12.62 -17.94
N MET A 319 4.62 -13.54 -18.79
CA MET A 319 4.33 -14.93 -18.39
C MET A 319 5.58 -15.68 -17.99
N GLY A 320 6.67 -15.61 -18.77
CA GLY A 320 7.94 -16.25 -18.42
C GLY A 320 8.52 -15.70 -17.10
N SER A 321 8.26 -14.43 -16.79
CA SER A 321 8.64 -13.82 -15.51
C SER A 321 7.87 -14.44 -14.34
N ILE A 322 6.57 -14.67 -14.48
CA ILE A 322 5.73 -15.32 -13.46
C ILE A 322 6.08 -16.80 -13.31
N GLU A 323 6.31 -17.50 -14.40
CA GLU A 323 6.73 -18.91 -14.38
C GLU A 323 8.06 -19.08 -13.62
N ARG A 324 9.07 -18.23 -13.88
CA ARG A 324 10.34 -18.26 -13.13
C ARG A 324 10.14 -18.01 -11.64
N PHE A 325 9.29 -17.07 -11.27
CA PHE A 325 8.94 -16.83 -9.87
C PHE A 325 8.29 -18.06 -9.24
N ALA A 326 7.34 -18.69 -9.93
CA ALA A 326 6.66 -19.90 -9.47
C ALA A 326 7.66 -21.04 -9.23
N PHE A 327 8.61 -21.27 -10.13
CA PHE A 327 9.67 -22.26 -9.95
C PHE A 327 10.58 -21.93 -8.78
N TYR A 328 10.97 -20.68 -8.62
CA TYR A 328 11.82 -20.25 -7.52
C TYR A 328 11.15 -20.48 -6.15
N ASP A 329 9.89 -20.10 -6.01
CA ASP A 329 9.19 -20.13 -4.72
C ASP A 329 8.72 -21.54 -4.34
N LEU A 330 8.33 -22.35 -5.30
CA LEU A 330 7.61 -23.60 -5.04
C LEU A 330 8.31 -24.85 -5.54
N ALA A 331 9.47 -24.74 -6.10
CA ALA A 331 10.34 -25.85 -6.55
C ALA A 331 9.66 -27.11 -7.16
N GLN A 332 8.35 -27.22 -7.13
CA GLN A 332 7.62 -28.44 -7.50
C GLN A 332 6.17 -28.24 -8.00
N LYS A 333 5.64 -27.00 -8.10
CA LYS A 333 4.27 -26.82 -8.60
C LYS A 333 4.26 -25.98 -9.86
N ALA A 334 3.78 -26.55 -10.95
CA ALA A 334 3.43 -25.78 -12.13
C ALA A 334 2.26 -24.83 -11.78
N TYR A 335 2.47 -23.53 -11.90
CA TYR A 335 1.39 -22.56 -11.77
C TYR A 335 0.52 -22.61 -13.02
N CYS A 336 -0.73 -22.93 -12.83
CA CYS A 336 -1.74 -22.70 -13.84
C CYS A 336 -2.35 -21.32 -13.60
N ILE A 337 -1.88 -20.33 -14.34
CA ILE A 337 -2.54 -19.00 -14.32
C ILE A 337 -3.88 -19.16 -15.01
N VAL A 338 -4.95 -19.00 -14.23
CA VAL A 338 -6.31 -19.10 -14.76
C VAL A 338 -6.61 -17.85 -15.57
N GLN A 339 -6.85 -18.05 -16.83
CA GLN A 339 -7.22 -17.00 -17.77
C GLN A 339 -8.67 -16.58 -17.53
N THR A 340 -8.85 -15.44 -16.88
CA THR A 340 -10.17 -14.82 -16.73
C THR A 340 -10.58 -14.11 -18.01
N GLY A 341 -11.87 -14.14 -18.33
CA GLY A 341 -12.40 -13.74 -19.63
C GLY A 341 -12.46 -12.27 -19.95
N GLU A 342 -11.96 -11.39 -19.12
CA GLU A 342 -12.07 -9.95 -19.30
C GLU A 342 -10.76 -9.33 -19.77
N ARG A 343 -10.87 -8.31 -20.61
CA ARG A 343 -9.72 -7.49 -20.99
C ARG A 343 -9.37 -6.56 -19.84
N ARG A 344 -8.19 -6.74 -19.26
CA ARG A 344 -7.61 -5.76 -18.36
C ARG A 344 -6.45 -5.07 -19.09
N PHE A 345 -6.47 -3.75 -19.09
CA PHE A 345 -5.40 -2.93 -19.65
C PHE A 345 -4.45 -2.56 -18.53
N TYR A 346 -3.17 -2.78 -18.77
CA TYR A 346 -2.14 -2.37 -17.85
C TYR A 346 -0.96 -1.76 -18.60
N GLY A 347 -0.95 -0.44 -18.77
CA GLY A 347 0.04 0.21 -19.61
C GLY A 347 0.07 -0.38 -21.02
N ASP A 348 1.22 -0.94 -21.41
CA ASP A 348 1.40 -1.59 -22.71
C ASP A 348 0.88 -3.04 -22.77
N PHE A 349 0.31 -3.57 -21.67
CA PHE A 349 -0.19 -4.94 -21.60
C PHE A 349 -1.71 -4.99 -21.76
N VAL A 350 -2.16 -5.87 -22.66
CA VAL A 350 -3.58 -6.19 -22.86
C VAL A 350 -3.81 -7.65 -22.47
N PHE A 351 -4.62 -7.86 -21.45
CA PHE A 351 -5.03 -9.22 -21.06
C PHE A 351 -6.35 -9.55 -21.75
N LYS A 352 -6.36 -10.64 -22.52
CA LYS A 352 -7.56 -11.24 -23.08
C LYS A 352 -7.78 -12.61 -22.46
N LYS A 353 -9.04 -13.06 -22.44
CA LYS A 353 -9.38 -14.46 -22.18
C LYS A 353 -8.50 -15.35 -23.06
N GLY A 354 -7.54 -15.99 -22.43
CA GLY A 354 -6.68 -16.93 -23.10
C GLY A 354 -5.44 -16.39 -23.81
N VAL A 355 -5.16 -15.07 -23.79
CA VAL A 355 -3.97 -14.53 -24.47
C VAL A 355 -3.50 -13.24 -23.76
N ILE A 356 -2.23 -13.18 -23.43
CA ILE A 356 -1.52 -11.94 -23.13
C ILE A 356 -0.93 -11.46 -24.45
N ALA A 357 -1.29 -10.26 -24.88
CA ALA A 357 -0.69 -9.62 -26.05
C ALA A 357 0.05 -8.36 -25.60
N PRO A 358 1.21 -8.01 -26.22
CA PRO A 358 1.92 -6.78 -25.98
C PRO A 358 1.13 -5.52 -26.38
#